data_9f948a5b52b15f3ed23432cec9519a21
#
_entry.id   9f948a5b52b15f3ed23432cec9519a21
#
_cell.length_a   1.000
_cell.length_b   1.000
_cell.length_c   1.000
_cell.angle_alpha   90.00
_cell.angle_beta   90.00
_cell.angle_gamma   90.00
#
_symmetry.space_group_name_H-M   'P 1'
#
loop_
_entity.id
_entity.type
_entity.pdbx_description
1 polymer ?
#
loop_
_entity_poly.entity_id
_entity_poly.type
_entity_poly.pdbx_seq_one_letter_code
_entity_poly.pdbx_strand_id
1 'polypeptide(L)'
;EMLRSLVGSEMCIRDRLKDWTLASYCTGAKVILTEGGHFGDLYVRDFKRDDNGKPVKTESGAPELGGTDNKDLVYVGDMNAKVNMGWTNTFHYKDFTLSFLIDAKVGGKVLSMTEATLDGWGVSERSGAARDAGEVVIDGVSFDPKAYYTTTGGTSYNSNILTSQYVYNATNVRLRELSFGYTFRNLFGANKNLTASIIGRNLFFFYKDAPMDPDVAAGTGNGWQGVDMFALPTSRSFGLNLKLNF
;
A
#
# COMPACT_ATOMS: atom_id res chain seq x y z
N GLU A 1 4.49 -42.40 -15.76
CA GLU A 1 4.13 -42.67 -14.35
C GLU A 1 4.56 -41.51 -13.43
N MET A 2 5.74 -40.91 -13.63
CA MET A 2 6.24 -39.81 -12.83
C MET A 2 5.40 -38.53 -12.97
N LEU A 3 4.89 -38.20 -14.16
CA LEU A 3 3.98 -37.10 -14.43
C LEU A 3 2.60 -37.24 -13.76
N ARG A 4 2.08 -38.46 -13.64
CA ARG A 4 0.81 -38.73 -12.95
C ARG A 4 0.92 -38.55 -11.44
N SER A 5 2.06 -38.84 -10.84
CA SER A 5 2.30 -38.68 -9.40
C SER A 5 2.46 -37.21 -9.02
N LEU A 6 3.06 -36.40 -9.89
CA LEU A 6 3.19 -34.94 -9.70
C LEU A 6 1.81 -34.24 -9.81
N VAL A 7 0.99 -34.61 -10.81
CA VAL A 7 -0.37 -34.04 -10.94
C VAL A 7 -1.26 -34.44 -9.75
N GLY A 8 -1.11 -35.65 -9.23
CA GLY A 8 -1.84 -36.11 -8.04
C GLY A 8 -1.38 -35.37 -6.76
N SER A 9 -0.09 -35.02 -6.63
CA SER A 9 0.42 -34.26 -5.47
C SER A 9 -0.01 -32.81 -5.47
N GLU A 10 -0.08 -32.16 -6.63
CA GLU A 10 -0.58 -30.77 -6.75
C GLU A 10 -2.08 -30.68 -6.43
N MET A 11 -2.90 -31.62 -6.91
CA MET A 11 -4.32 -31.70 -6.52
C MET A 11 -4.48 -31.93 -5.01
N CYS A 12 -3.71 -32.84 -4.41
CA CYS A 12 -3.78 -33.08 -2.97
C CYS A 12 -3.34 -31.88 -2.11
N ILE A 13 -2.42 -31.07 -2.58
CA ILE A 13 -1.98 -29.84 -1.90
C ILE A 13 -3.09 -28.79 -1.99
N ARG A 14 -3.70 -28.62 -3.15
CA ARG A 14 -4.76 -27.65 -3.40
C ARG A 14 -6.03 -27.94 -2.59
N ASP A 15 -6.41 -29.21 -2.46
CA ASP A 15 -7.60 -29.65 -1.71
C ASP A 15 -7.40 -29.62 -0.18
N ARG A 16 -6.16 -29.58 0.29
CA ARG A 16 -5.82 -29.60 1.72
C ARG A 16 -5.55 -28.22 2.32
N LEU A 17 -5.28 -27.20 1.49
CA LEU A 17 -5.01 -25.83 1.92
C LEU A 17 -6.33 -25.03 1.99
N LYS A 18 -7.24 -25.46 2.85
CA LYS A 18 -8.41 -24.62 3.18
C LYS A 18 -8.02 -23.65 4.30
N ASP A 19 -8.23 -22.37 4.02
CA ASP A 19 -8.08 -21.27 4.99
C ASP A 19 -6.69 -21.22 5.70
N TRP A 20 -5.63 -21.48 4.93
CA TRP A 20 -4.28 -21.42 5.46
C TRP A 20 -3.76 -19.98 5.53
N THR A 21 -3.38 -19.54 6.73
CA THR A 21 -2.79 -18.22 6.93
C THR A 21 -1.36 -18.19 6.42
N LEU A 22 -1.13 -17.44 5.34
CA LEU A 22 0.19 -17.24 4.74
C LEU A 22 1.02 -16.22 5.52
N ALA A 23 0.39 -15.11 5.92
CA ALA A 23 1.00 -14.06 6.71
C ALA A 23 -0.03 -13.44 7.67
N SER A 24 0.45 -13.02 8.84
CA SER A 24 -0.36 -12.31 9.83
C SER A 24 0.37 -11.04 10.22
N TYR A 25 -0.25 -9.89 9.99
CA TYR A 25 0.32 -8.58 10.27
C TYR A 25 -0.02 -8.07 11.67
N CYS A 26 -1.18 -8.47 12.14
CA CYS A 26 -1.67 -8.31 13.50
C CYS A 26 -2.81 -9.32 13.71
N THR A 27 -3.41 -9.35 14.90
CA THR A 27 -4.54 -10.25 15.19
C THR A 27 -5.72 -10.06 14.23
N GLY A 28 -5.91 -8.84 13.73
CA GLY A 28 -7.03 -8.48 12.86
C GLY A 28 -6.71 -8.35 11.37
N ALA A 29 -5.49 -8.68 10.90
CA ALA A 29 -5.15 -8.60 9.47
C ALA A 29 -4.27 -9.76 9.06
N LYS A 30 -4.76 -10.56 8.12
CA LYS A 30 -4.09 -11.78 7.65
C LYS A 30 -4.21 -11.92 6.15
N VAL A 31 -3.19 -12.49 5.53
CA VAL A 31 -3.28 -13.03 4.16
C VAL A 31 -3.65 -14.50 4.28
N ILE A 32 -4.79 -14.88 3.74
CA ILE A 32 -5.34 -16.23 3.86
C ILE A 32 -5.48 -16.82 2.46
N LEU A 33 -4.92 -18.01 2.27
CA LEU A 33 -5.14 -18.80 1.06
C LEU A 33 -6.43 -19.59 1.21
N THR A 34 -7.40 -19.28 0.36
CA THR A 34 -8.66 -20.00 0.26
C THR A 34 -8.75 -20.74 -1.07
N GLU A 35 -9.63 -21.75 -1.14
CA GLU A 35 -9.89 -22.45 -2.40
C GLU A 35 -10.46 -21.46 -3.44
N GLY A 36 -9.80 -21.37 -4.61
CA GLY A 36 -10.17 -20.44 -5.67
C GLY A 36 -9.72 -18.99 -5.47
N GLY A 37 -9.09 -18.65 -4.33
CA GLY A 37 -8.55 -17.33 -4.03
C GLY A 37 -7.19 -17.07 -4.68
N HIS A 38 -6.65 -15.86 -4.44
CA HIS A 38 -5.35 -15.41 -4.94
C HIS A 38 -4.29 -15.39 -3.85
N PHE A 39 -3.03 -15.43 -4.27
CA PHE A 39 -1.88 -15.34 -3.39
C PHE A 39 -1.65 -13.89 -2.91
N GLY A 40 -2.44 -13.37 -2.08
CA GLY A 40 -2.38 -11.98 -1.61
C GLY A 40 -3.72 -11.49 -1.10
N ASP A 41 -4.69 -12.42 -1.06
CA ASP A 41 -6.02 -12.10 -0.56
C ASP A 41 -5.94 -11.67 0.91
N LEU A 42 -6.27 -10.39 1.14
CA LEU A 42 -6.21 -9.75 2.45
C LEU A 42 -7.57 -9.87 3.14
N TYR A 43 -7.53 -10.41 4.33
CA TYR A 43 -8.67 -10.52 5.24
C TYR A 43 -8.42 -9.67 6.46
N VAL A 44 -9.40 -8.88 6.83
CA VAL A 44 -9.31 -7.89 7.91
C VAL A 44 -10.47 -7.98 8.88
N ARG A 45 -10.23 -7.51 10.09
CA ARG A 45 -11.23 -7.35 11.12
C ARG A 45 -12.10 -6.14 10.81
N ASP A 46 -13.41 -6.31 10.83
CA ASP A 46 -14.40 -5.24 10.67
C ASP A 46 -15.22 -5.06 11.94
N PHE A 47 -16.11 -4.07 11.95
CA PHE A 47 -17.09 -3.87 13.01
C PHE A 47 -18.00 -5.09 13.15
N LYS A 48 -18.40 -5.38 14.38
CA LYS A 48 -19.59 -6.19 14.58
C LYS A 48 -20.81 -5.37 14.19
N ARG A 49 -21.64 -5.91 13.31
CA ARG A 49 -22.81 -5.24 12.77
C ARG A 49 -24.09 -5.88 13.29
N ASP A 50 -25.12 -5.07 13.48
CA ASP A 50 -26.48 -5.53 13.79
C ASP A 50 -27.19 -6.09 12.55
N ASP A 51 -28.43 -6.55 12.72
CA ASP A 51 -29.26 -7.09 11.63
C ASP A 51 -29.59 -6.06 10.53
N ASN A 52 -29.41 -4.76 10.82
CA ASN A 52 -29.58 -3.66 9.87
C ASN A 52 -28.26 -3.24 9.20
N GLY A 53 -27.18 -3.95 9.48
CA GLY A 53 -25.84 -3.67 8.95
C GLY A 53 -25.12 -2.49 9.61
N LYS A 54 -25.63 -1.95 10.71
CA LYS A 54 -24.99 -0.84 11.43
C LYS A 54 -23.98 -1.34 12.45
N PRO A 55 -22.89 -0.60 12.71
CA PRO A 55 -21.93 -0.94 13.75
C PRO A 55 -22.58 -0.95 15.13
N VAL A 56 -22.31 -1.98 15.91
CA VAL A 56 -22.81 -2.09 17.30
C VAL A 56 -21.96 -1.21 18.20
N LYS A 57 -22.61 -0.47 19.09
CA LYS A 57 -21.99 0.40 20.10
C LYS A 57 -22.01 -0.26 21.47
N THR A 58 -20.88 -0.25 22.16
CA THR A 58 -20.76 -0.70 23.54
C THR A 58 -21.30 0.34 24.52
N GLU A 59 -21.53 -0.03 25.77
CA GLU A 59 -21.94 0.90 26.84
C GLU A 59 -20.93 2.03 27.07
N SER A 60 -19.65 1.78 26.80
CA SER A 60 -18.58 2.79 26.92
C SER A 60 -18.52 3.79 25.75
N GLY A 61 -19.42 3.67 24.78
CA GLY A 61 -19.41 4.52 23.59
C GLY A 61 -18.44 4.08 22.48
N ALA A 62 -17.72 2.97 22.66
CA ALA A 62 -16.82 2.39 21.68
C ALA A 62 -17.56 1.51 20.67
N PRO A 63 -17.00 1.27 19.47
CA PRO A 63 -17.52 0.25 18.56
C PRO A 63 -17.21 -1.16 19.08
N GLU A 64 -18.14 -2.08 18.89
CA GLU A 64 -17.88 -3.51 19.07
C GLU A 64 -17.20 -4.06 17.83
N LEU A 65 -16.07 -4.76 18.01
CA LEU A 65 -15.29 -5.30 16.91
C LEU A 65 -15.69 -6.76 16.63
N GLY A 66 -15.60 -7.15 15.36
CA GLY A 66 -15.76 -8.54 14.93
C GLY A 66 -14.73 -9.49 15.53
N GLY A 67 -14.84 -10.77 15.26
CA GLY A 67 -13.86 -11.78 15.70
C GLY A 67 -12.49 -11.64 15.02
N THR A 68 -11.54 -12.44 15.47
CA THR A 68 -10.17 -12.51 14.93
C THR A 68 -9.83 -13.86 14.32
N ASP A 69 -10.73 -14.82 14.40
CA ASP A 69 -10.61 -16.11 13.73
C ASP A 69 -10.73 -15.93 12.22
N ASN A 70 -10.07 -16.77 11.44
CA ASN A 70 -10.08 -16.64 9.97
C ASN A 70 -11.49 -16.58 9.37
N LYS A 71 -12.45 -17.26 9.97
CA LYS A 71 -13.87 -17.28 9.56
C LYS A 71 -14.62 -15.96 9.85
N ASP A 72 -14.11 -15.16 10.77
CA ASP A 72 -14.75 -13.90 11.22
C ASP A 72 -14.16 -12.69 10.49
N LEU A 73 -13.02 -12.87 9.81
CA LEU A 73 -12.39 -11.82 9.04
C LEU A 73 -13.09 -11.60 7.70
N VAL A 74 -13.13 -10.35 7.27
CA VAL A 74 -13.77 -9.94 6.02
C VAL A 74 -12.73 -9.79 4.92
N TYR A 75 -12.99 -10.36 3.75
CA TYR A 75 -12.17 -10.18 2.57
C TYR A 75 -12.28 -8.74 2.03
N VAL A 76 -11.15 -8.07 1.83
CA VAL A 76 -11.11 -6.67 1.34
C VAL A 76 -10.39 -6.51 0.01
N GLY A 77 -9.80 -7.56 -0.51
CA GLY A 77 -9.15 -7.56 -1.82
C GLY A 77 -7.74 -8.15 -1.80
N ASP A 78 -7.12 -8.21 -2.96
CA ASP A 78 -5.76 -8.68 -3.15
C ASP A 78 -4.76 -7.54 -2.90
N MET A 79 -3.68 -7.80 -2.18
CA MET A 79 -2.57 -6.85 -1.98
C MET A 79 -1.73 -6.65 -3.24
N ASN A 80 -1.77 -7.60 -4.17
CA ASN A 80 -1.05 -7.49 -5.43
C ASN A 80 -1.78 -6.57 -6.41
N ALA A 81 -1.03 -5.72 -7.09
CA ALA A 81 -1.58 -4.92 -8.16
C ALA A 81 -2.02 -5.79 -9.34
N LYS A 82 -3.16 -5.47 -9.94
CA LYS A 82 -3.66 -6.15 -11.13
C LYS A 82 -2.83 -5.85 -12.37
N VAL A 83 -2.32 -4.61 -12.46
CA VAL A 83 -1.52 -4.15 -13.59
C VAL A 83 -0.41 -3.23 -13.09
N ASN A 84 0.81 -3.46 -13.59
CA ASN A 84 1.94 -2.56 -13.44
C ASN A 84 2.36 -2.11 -14.84
N MET A 85 2.45 -0.80 -15.06
CA MET A 85 2.78 -0.18 -16.34
C MET A 85 3.91 0.83 -16.17
N GLY A 86 4.83 0.87 -17.14
CA GLY A 86 5.83 1.90 -17.25
C GLY A 86 5.80 2.50 -18.66
N TRP A 87 5.68 3.82 -18.75
CA TRP A 87 5.74 4.53 -20.02
C TRP A 87 6.97 5.43 -20.05
N THR A 88 7.95 5.02 -20.85
CA THR A 88 9.17 5.80 -21.11
C THR A 88 9.07 6.46 -22.46
N ASN A 89 9.41 7.74 -22.55
CA ASN A 89 9.53 8.44 -23.79
C ASN A 89 10.77 9.35 -23.78
N THR A 90 11.40 9.51 -24.95
CA THR A 90 12.57 10.38 -25.12
C THR A 90 12.40 11.22 -26.37
N PHE A 91 12.47 12.52 -26.20
CA PHE A 91 12.41 13.51 -27.27
C PHE A 91 13.78 14.10 -27.52
N HIS A 92 14.15 14.18 -28.80
CA HIS A 92 15.36 14.85 -29.23
C HIS A 92 14.99 16.05 -30.12
N TYR A 93 15.50 17.21 -29.75
CA TYR A 93 15.35 18.41 -30.57
C TYR A 93 16.71 19.11 -30.66
N LYS A 94 17.36 19.06 -31.84
CA LYS A 94 18.74 19.53 -32.05
C LYS A 94 19.70 18.88 -31.04
N ASP A 95 20.25 19.67 -30.14
CA ASP A 95 21.19 19.25 -29.09
C ASP A 95 20.51 19.00 -27.72
N PHE A 96 19.19 19.20 -27.64
CA PHE A 96 18.39 18.96 -26.44
C PHE A 96 17.84 17.54 -26.43
N THR A 97 17.85 16.94 -25.27
CA THR A 97 17.22 15.64 -25.00
C THR A 97 16.33 15.76 -23.77
N LEU A 98 15.07 15.41 -23.90
CA LEU A 98 14.11 15.31 -22.80
C LEU A 98 13.65 13.85 -22.71
N SER A 99 13.81 13.23 -21.54
CA SER A 99 13.32 11.89 -21.28
C SER A 99 12.49 11.86 -20.01
N PHE A 100 11.41 11.08 -20.01
CA PHE A 100 10.62 10.86 -18.83
C PHE A 100 10.15 9.41 -18.71
N LEU A 101 9.94 8.97 -17.48
CA LEU A 101 9.33 7.69 -17.13
C LEU A 101 8.12 7.96 -16.23
N ILE A 102 6.94 7.61 -16.72
CA ILE A 102 5.72 7.55 -15.93
C ILE A 102 5.47 6.11 -15.54
N ASP A 103 5.26 5.87 -14.26
CA ASP A 103 4.99 4.57 -13.66
C ASP A 103 3.57 4.56 -13.12
N ALA A 104 2.81 3.51 -13.43
CA ALA A 104 1.43 3.35 -12.99
C ALA A 104 1.21 1.93 -12.43
N LYS A 105 0.62 1.89 -11.25
CA LYS A 105 0.16 0.68 -10.60
C LYS A 105 -1.35 0.77 -10.45
N VAL A 106 -2.09 -0.23 -10.93
CA VAL A 106 -3.55 -0.26 -10.89
C VAL A 106 -4.03 -1.44 -10.07
N GLY A 107 -4.89 -1.16 -9.10
CA GLY A 107 -5.38 -2.15 -8.13
C GLY A 107 -4.37 -2.43 -7.03
N GLY A 108 -4.67 -3.47 -6.26
CA GLY A 108 -3.94 -3.81 -5.06
C GLY A 108 -4.47 -3.08 -3.82
N LYS A 109 -4.19 -3.66 -2.66
CA LYS A 109 -4.52 -3.08 -1.36
C LYS A 109 -3.24 -2.83 -0.57
N VAL A 110 -3.27 -1.80 0.26
CA VAL A 110 -2.20 -1.48 1.20
C VAL A 110 -2.79 -1.26 2.58
N LEU A 111 -2.20 -1.88 3.58
CA LEU A 111 -2.59 -1.77 4.98
C LEU A 111 -1.64 -0.81 5.70
N SER A 112 -2.16 0.25 6.33
CA SER A 112 -1.35 1.18 7.13
C SER A 112 -1.45 0.88 8.62
N MET A 113 -0.43 0.24 9.16
CA MET A 113 -0.25 0.09 10.60
C MET A 113 0.27 1.37 11.25
N THR A 114 0.91 2.24 10.46
CA THR A 114 1.34 3.58 10.90
C THR A 114 0.14 4.42 11.31
N GLU A 115 -0.88 4.52 10.47
CA GLU A 115 -2.09 5.28 10.80
C GLU A 115 -2.86 4.66 11.97
N ALA A 116 -2.95 3.31 12.02
CA ALA A 116 -3.58 2.63 13.15
C ALA A 116 -2.90 2.99 14.47
N THR A 117 -1.59 3.10 14.47
CA THR A 117 -0.81 3.49 15.64
C THR A 117 -1.00 4.96 16.00
N LEU A 118 -0.95 5.86 15.02
CA LEU A 118 -1.18 7.30 15.24
C LEU A 118 -2.58 7.58 15.79
N ASP A 119 -3.57 6.86 15.32
CA ASP A 119 -4.94 6.93 15.82
C ASP A 119 -5.05 6.41 17.26
N GLY A 120 -4.47 5.24 17.53
CA GLY A 120 -4.47 4.67 18.88
C GLY A 120 -3.80 5.58 19.92
N TRP A 121 -2.80 6.35 19.52
CA TRP A 121 -2.17 7.39 20.36
C TRP A 121 -2.93 8.73 20.34
N GLY A 122 -3.92 8.90 19.46
CA GLY A 122 -4.69 10.13 19.32
C GLY A 122 -3.91 11.31 18.77
N VAL A 123 -2.84 11.07 18.00
CA VAL A 123 -1.95 12.10 17.43
C VAL A 123 -2.17 12.33 15.94
N SER A 124 -3.09 11.58 15.31
CA SER A 124 -3.46 11.79 13.92
C SER A 124 -4.34 13.03 13.75
N GLU A 125 -4.31 13.66 12.57
CA GLU A 125 -5.15 14.81 12.24
C GLU A 125 -6.65 14.45 12.38
N ARG A 126 -7.06 13.27 11.88
CA ARG A 126 -8.46 12.82 11.98
C ARG A 126 -8.91 12.58 13.41
N SER A 127 -8.06 12.05 14.27
CA SER A 127 -8.40 11.88 15.69
C SER A 127 -8.48 13.22 16.41
N GLY A 128 -7.68 14.21 16.01
CA GLY A 128 -7.77 15.59 16.48
C GLY A 128 -9.08 16.23 16.07
N ALA A 129 -9.40 16.21 14.78
CA ALA A 129 -10.65 16.75 14.24
C ALA A 129 -11.92 16.11 14.88
N ALA A 130 -11.88 14.81 15.10
CA ALA A 130 -13.00 14.13 15.77
C ALA A 130 -13.18 14.57 17.22
N ARG A 131 -12.09 14.79 17.98
CA ARG A 131 -12.18 15.35 19.33
C ARG A 131 -12.76 16.75 19.34
N ASP A 132 -12.40 17.58 18.35
CA ASP A 132 -12.95 18.93 18.22
C ASP A 132 -14.43 18.91 17.83
N ALA A 133 -14.84 17.95 16.99
CA ALA A 133 -16.25 17.72 16.62
C ALA A 133 -17.09 17.11 17.76
N GLY A 134 -16.45 16.42 18.72
CA GLY A 134 -17.10 15.76 19.83
C GLY A 134 -17.70 14.39 19.51
N GLU A 135 -17.64 13.93 18.27
CA GLU A 135 -18.14 12.63 17.84
C GLU A 135 -17.44 12.06 16.62
N VAL A 136 -17.55 10.74 16.44
CA VAL A 136 -17.21 10.01 15.20
C VAL A 136 -18.48 9.33 14.70
N VAL A 137 -18.91 9.67 13.49
CA VAL A 137 -20.13 9.07 12.89
C VAL A 137 -19.72 8.07 11.81
N ILE A 138 -20.10 6.80 12.00
CA ILE A 138 -19.89 5.70 11.03
C ILE A 138 -21.24 5.04 10.75
N ASP A 139 -21.63 4.98 9.48
CA ASP A 139 -22.90 4.38 9.02
C ASP A 139 -24.13 4.90 9.80
N GLY A 140 -24.09 6.19 10.21
CA GLY A 140 -25.16 6.85 10.97
C GLY A 140 -25.18 6.53 12.46
N VAL A 141 -24.15 5.86 12.99
CA VAL A 141 -23.96 5.62 14.42
C VAL A 141 -22.87 6.56 14.96
N SER A 142 -23.20 7.31 16.03
CA SER A 142 -22.26 8.23 16.68
C SER A 142 -21.52 7.53 17.82
N PHE A 143 -20.18 7.67 17.82
CA PHE A 143 -19.27 7.13 18.82
C PHE A 143 -18.56 8.24 19.57
N ASP A 144 -18.16 7.99 20.81
CA ASP A 144 -17.23 8.85 21.55
C ASP A 144 -15.84 8.80 20.89
N PRO A 145 -15.22 9.96 20.53
CA PRO A 145 -13.94 9.97 19.80
C PRO A 145 -12.81 9.24 20.51
N LYS A 146 -12.71 9.42 21.84
CA LYS A 146 -11.65 8.75 22.61
C LYS A 146 -11.88 7.25 22.64
N ALA A 147 -13.09 6.81 22.97
CA ALA A 147 -13.44 5.40 23.01
C ALA A 147 -13.29 4.74 21.62
N TYR A 148 -13.66 5.46 20.55
CA TYR A 148 -13.50 5.00 19.17
C TYR A 148 -12.03 4.73 18.83
N TYR A 149 -11.17 5.75 18.91
CA TYR A 149 -9.78 5.62 18.47
C TYR A 149 -8.91 4.75 19.37
N THR A 150 -9.21 4.66 20.65
CA THR A 150 -8.53 3.69 21.54
C THR A 150 -8.93 2.24 21.28
N THR A 151 -10.11 2.02 20.70
CA THR A 151 -10.61 0.68 20.36
C THR A 151 -10.24 0.27 18.95
N THR A 152 -10.32 1.20 17.98
CA THR A 152 -10.04 0.91 16.56
C THR A 152 -8.58 1.00 16.21
N GLY A 153 -7.82 1.90 16.85
CA GLY A 153 -6.38 2.05 16.68
C GLY A 153 -5.60 1.08 17.57
N GLY A 154 -4.30 0.99 17.34
CA GLY A 154 -3.46 0.10 18.11
C GLY A 154 -1.98 0.37 17.98
N THR A 155 -1.25 0.11 19.04
CA THR A 155 0.18 0.42 19.18
C THR A 155 1.10 -0.78 19.09
N SER A 156 0.55 -1.99 18.97
CA SER A 156 1.34 -3.21 18.91
C SER A 156 0.68 -4.27 18.03
N TYR A 157 1.49 -5.24 17.63
CA TYR A 157 1.08 -6.42 16.86
C TYR A 157 -0.12 -7.18 17.48
N ASN A 158 -0.20 -7.23 18.80
CA ASN A 158 -1.27 -7.91 19.53
C ASN A 158 -2.45 -6.99 19.87
N SER A 159 -2.47 -5.76 19.39
CA SER A 159 -3.58 -4.85 19.65
C SER A 159 -4.85 -5.30 18.93
N ASN A 160 -5.98 -5.09 19.58
CA ASN A 160 -7.30 -5.29 19.02
C ASN A 160 -7.61 -4.14 18.03
N ILE A 161 -7.02 -4.19 16.85
CA ILE A 161 -7.14 -3.15 15.83
C ILE A 161 -8.32 -3.45 14.92
N LEU A 162 -9.07 -2.42 14.56
CA LEU A 162 -10.05 -2.46 13.49
C LEU A 162 -9.35 -2.24 12.14
N THR A 163 -8.82 -3.30 11.57
CA THR A 163 -7.94 -3.19 10.41
C THR A 163 -8.63 -2.77 9.12
N SER A 164 -9.94 -2.97 9.01
CA SER A 164 -10.74 -2.52 7.84
C SER A 164 -10.64 -1.01 7.58
N GLN A 165 -10.47 -0.20 8.62
CA GLN A 165 -10.34 1.26 8.54
C GLN A 165 -8.98 1.74 7.99
N TYR A 166 -7.99 0.87 7.95
CA TYR A 166 -6.60 1.19 7.59
C TYR A 166 -6.17 0.54 6.29
N VAL A 167 -7.12 -0.01 5.52
CA VAL A 167 -6.88 -0.58 4.20
C VAL A 167 -7.23 0.43 3.12
N TYR A 168 -6.25 0.75 2.30
CA TYR A 168 -6.38 1.69 1.19
C TYR A 168 -6.15 0.99 -0.15
N ASN A 169 -6.59 1.62 -1.23
CA ASN A 169 -6.28 1.18 -2.57
C ASN A 169 -4.85 1.60 -2.94
N ALA A 170 -4.05 0.68 -3.46
CA ALA A 170 -2.67 0.93 -3.84
C ALA A 170 -2.51 1.56 -5.23
N THR A 171 -3.61 1.86 -5.92
CA THR A 171 -3.58 2.50 -7.23
C THR A 171 -2.86 3.83 -7.18
N ASN A 172 -1.85 3.98 -8.04
CA ASN A 172 -1.10 5.22 -8.15
C ASN A 172 -0.51 5.41 -9.55
N VAL A 173 -0.27 6.66 -9.92
CA VAL A 173 0.43 7.07 -11.14
C VAL A 173 1.43 8.14 -10.77
N ARG A 174 2.72 7.95 -11.07
CA ARG A 174 3.77 8.89 -10.70
C ARG A 174 4.76 9.18 -11.81
N LEU A 175 5.36 10.35 -11.75
CA LEU A 175 6.54 10.69 -12.53
C LEU A 175 7.77 10.10 -11.82
N ARG A 176 8.21 8.94 -12.32
CA ARG A 176 9.32 8.18 -11.73
C ARG A 176 10.67 8.82 -12.04
N GLU A 177 10.86 9.28 -13.29
CA GLU A 177 12.08 9.93 -13.73
C GLU A 177 11.77 11.02 -14.73
N LEU A 178 12.49 12.12 -14.64
CA LEU A 178 12.53 13.20 -15.63
C LEU A 178 14.00 13.58 -15.84
N SER A 179 14.46 13.57 -17.08
CA SER A 179 15.81 13.95 -17.46
C SER A 179 15.77 15.00 -18.56
N PHE A 180 16.54 16.05 -18.39
CA PHE A 180 16.73 17.07 -19.40
C PHE A 180 18.22 17.26 -19.64
N GLY A 181 18.66 17.06 -20.88
CA GLY A 181 20.07 17.10 -21.28
C GLY A 181 20.32 18.02 -22.45
N TYR A 182 21.54 18.55 -22.50
CA TYR A 182 22.07 19.32 -23.63
C TYR A 182 23.44 18.77 -24.04
N THR A 183 23.68 18.63 -25.36
CA THR A 183 24.91 18.15 -25.92
C THR A 183 25.72 19.30 -26.52
N PHE A 184 26.84 19.62 -25.89
CA PHE A 184 27.83 20.55 -26.41
C PHE A 184 28.70 19.84 -27.43
N ARG A 185 28.54 20.19 -28.70
CA ARG A 185 29.32 19.57 -29.78
C ARG A 185 30.71 20.21 -29.87
N ASN A 186 31.72 19.39 -30.12
CA ASN A 186 33.10 19.84 -30.33
C ASN A 186 33.70 20.73 -29.24
N LEU A 187 33.19 20.60 -27.98
CA LEU A 187 33.60 21.48 -26.87
C LEU A 187 35.09 21.38 -26.53
N PHE A 188 35.70 20.19 -26.70
CA PHE A 188 37.11 19.94 -26.40
C PHE A 188 37.90 19.52 -27.67
N GLY A 189 37.44 19.96 -28.86
CA GLY A 189 38.09 19.62 -30.16
C GLY A 189 37.20 18.76 -31.06
N ALA A 190 37.66 18.53 -32.30
CA ALA A 190 36.86 17.77 -33.28
C ALA A 190 36.46 16.39 -32.75
N ASN A 191 35.18 16.04 -32.91
CA ASN A 191 34.56 14.79 -32.47
C ASN A 191 34.47 14.57 -30.95
N LYS A 192 34.75 15.58 -30.11
CA LYS A 192 34.60 15.48 -28.66
C LYS A 192 33.36 16.21 -28.21
N ASN A 193 32.36 15.47 -27.77
CA ASN A 193 31.07 16.00 -27.36
C ASN A 193 30.85 15.80 -25.86
N LEU A 194 30.43 16.86 -25.16
CA LEU A 194 29.98 16.79 -23.75
C LEU A 194 28.46 16.86 -23.69
N THR A 195 27.82 15.85 -23.11
CA THR A 195 26.42 15.91 -22.79
C THR A 195 26.26 16.14 -21.26
N ALA A 196 25.60 17.22 -20.88
CA ALA A 196 25.24 17.50 -19.51
C ALA A 196 23.73 17.31 -19.34
N SER A 197 23.32 16.52 -18.34
CA SER A 197 21.91 16.23 -18.08
C SER A 197 21.58 16.39 -16.60
N ILE A 198 20.43 17.02 -16.33
CA ILE A 198 19.84 17.08 -14.99
C ILE A 198 18.79 15.97 -14.94
N ILE A 199 18.80 15.18 -13.87
CA ILE A 199 17.89 14.06 -13.66
C ILE A 199 17.18 14.26 -12.33
N GLY A 200 15.85 14.18 -12.35
CA GLY A 200 15.02 14.14 -11.15
C GLY A 200 14.31 12.80 -11.07
N ARG A 201 14.25 12.19 -9.88
CA ARG A 201 13.56 10.92 -9.65
C ARG A 201 12.54 11.04 -8.55
N ASN A 202 11.45 10.24 -8.67
CA ASN A 202 10.31 10.20 -7.74
C ASN A 202 9.73 11.60 -7.47
N LEU A 203 9.51 12.39 -8.53
CA LEU A 203 9.23 13.81 -8.39
C LEU A 203 7.87 14.08 -7.75
N PHE A 204 6.81 13.44 -8.27
CA PHE A 204 5.47 13.58 -7.72
C PHE A 204 4.53 12.49 -8.25
N PHE A 205 3.40 12.32 -7.55
CA PHE A 205 2.28 11.50 -7.99
C PHE A 205 1.30 12.36 -8.79
N PHE A 206 0.92 11.90 -9.97
CA PHE A 206 -0.22 12.43 -10.71
C PHE A 206 -1.53 12.01 -10.04
N TYR A 207 -1.54 10.78 -9.52
CA TYR A 207 -2.67 10.20 -8.81
C TYR A 207 -2.17 9.23 -7.74
N LYS A 208 -2.78 9.25 -6.57
CA LYS A 208 -2.69 8.21 -5.55
C LYS A 208 -3.95 8.23 -4.69
N ASP A 209 -4.39 7.05 -4.26
CA ASP A 209 -5.58 6.88 -3.43
C ASP A 209 -5.20 6.77 -1.93
N ALA A 210 -4.11 6.09 -1.64
CA ALA A 210 -3.60 5.97 -0.27
C ALA A 210 -3.02 7.31 0.25
N PRO A 211 -3.19 7.66 1.54
CA PRO A 211 -2.63 8.88 2.12
C PRO A 211 -1.09 8.84 2.17
N MET A 212 -0.50 7.64 2.31
CA MET A 212 0.95 7.40 2.29
C MET A 212 1.44 7.01 0.88
N ASP A 213 2.73 6.73 0.74
CA ASP A 213 3.30 6.14 -0.46
C ASP A 213 2.84 4.66 -0.57
N PRO A 214 2.07 4.27 -1.59
CA PRO A 214 1.56 2.91 -1.70
C PRO A 214 2.60 1.85 -2.10
N ASP A 215 3.84 2.25 -2.43
CA ASP A 215 4.95 1.33 -2.72
C ASP A 215 5.76 0.93 -1.47
N VAL A 216 5.21 1.18 -0.29
CA VAL A 216 5.84 0.78 0.98
C VAL A 216 5.83 -0.74 1.16
N ALA A 217 6.83 -1.23 1.88
CA ALA A 217 6.92 -2.60 2.34
C ALA A 217 7.50 -2.61 3.76
N ALA A 218 6.83 -3.27 4.68
CA ALA A 218 7.32 -3.40 6.06
C ALA A 218 8.52 -4.35 6.17
N GLY A 219 8.76 -5.17 5.14
CA GLY A 219 9.88 -6.11 5.12
C GLY A 219 10.10 -6.72 3.72
N THR A 220 11.16 -7.49 3.59
CA THR A 220 11.57 -8.13 2.33
C THR A 220 10.89 -9.47 2.06
N GLY A 221 10.16 -10.02 3.02
CA GLY A 221 9.42 -11.27 2.87
C GLY A 221 8.19 -11.09 1.98
N ASN A 222 7.80 -12.14 1.26
CA ASN A 222 6.67 -12.12 0.32
C ASN A 222 5.33 -11.73 0.99
N GLY A 223 5.18 -11.92 2.28
CA GLY A 223 3.98 -11.55 3.04
C GLY A 223 3.97 -10.11 3.58
N TRP A 224 5.05 -9.34 3.44
CA TRP A 224 5.18 -7.99 4.00
C TRP A 224 5.06 -6.87 2.96
N GLN A 225 4.81 -7.21 1.71
CA GLN A 225 4.56 -6.22 0.65
C GLN A 225 3.16 -5.63 0.84
N GLY A 226 3.02 -4.31 0.64
CA GLY A 226 1.75 -3.62 0.80
C GLY A 226 1.34 -3.39 2.25
N VAL A 227 2.27 -3.49 3.21
CA VAL A 227 2.06 -3.10 4.60
C VAL A 227 2.95 -1.92 4.93
N ASP A 228 2.36 -0.83 5.37
CA ASP A 228 3.05 0.33 5.92
C ASP A 228 3.17 0.17 7.44
N MET A 229 4.41 0.14 7.94
CA MET A 229 4.73 0.08 9.36
C MET A 229 5.90 1.03 9.62
N PHE A 230 5.62 2.33 9.73
CA PHE A 230 6.61 3.39 9.89
C PHE A 230 7.70 3.38 8.82
N ALA A 231 7.33 2.94 7.59
CA ALA A 231 8.24 2.93 6.47
C ALA A 231 8.55 4.36 6.01
N LEU A 232 9.82 4.59 5.66
CA LEU A 232 10.20 5.87 5.08
C LEU A 232 9.59 5.98 3.67
N PRO A 233 8.95 7.13 3.34
CA PRO A 233 8.45 7.36 1.99
C PRO A 233 9.61 7.40 0.99
N THR A 234 9.32 7.11 -0.28
CA THR A 234 10.32 7.24 -1.34
C THR A 234 10.86 8.66 -1.42
N SER A 235 12.18 8.79 -1.38
CA SER A 235 12.84 10.09 -1.47
C SER A 235 12.84 10.64 -2.90
N ARG A 236 12.68 11.95 -3.03
CA ARG A 236 13.01 12.67 -4.27
C ARG A 236 14.52 12.79 -4.37
N SER A 237 15.05 12.52 -5.55
CA SER A 237 16.48 12.69 -5.80
C SER A 237 16.72 13.52 -7.06
N PHE A 238 17.75 14.36 -7.00
CA PHE A 238 18.22 15.15 -8.12
C PHE A 238 19.68 14.81 -8.36
N GLY A 239 20.05 14.67 -9.63
CA GLY A 239 21.40 14.34 -10.03
C GLY A 239 21.83 15.12 -11.27
N LEU A 240 23.13 15.32 -11.42
CA LEU A 240 23.77 15.81 -12.62
C LEU A 240 24.54 14.66 -13.26
N ASN A 241 24.31 14.44 -14.55
CA ASN A 241 25.03 13.45 -15.33
C ASN A 241 25.85 14.17 -16.42
N LEU A 242 27.14 13.91 -16.45
CA LEU A 242 28.06 14.40 -17.47
C LEU A 242 28.62 13.22 -18.26
N LYS A 243 28.39 13.21 -19.56
CA LYS A 243 28.88 12.18 -20.49
C LYS A 243 29.79 12.81 -21.53
N LEU A 244 31.05 12.41 -21.52
CA LEU A 244 32.03 12.81 -22.51
C LEU A 244 32.20 11.69 -23.55
N ASN A 245 32.01 12.04 -24.82
CA ASN A 245 32.27 11.15 -25.96
C ASN A 245 33.49 11.71 -26.72
N PHE A 246 34.47 10.86 -27.02
CA PHE A 246 35.69 11.21 -27.70
C PHE A 246 36.10 10.11 -28.70
#